data_2b53047d85975f12e48ef3659d7c4de8
#
_entry.id   2b53047d85975f12e48ef3659d7c4de8
#
_cell.length_a   1.000
_cell.length_b   1.000
_cell.length_c   1.000
_cell.angle_alpha   90.00
_cell.angle_beta   90.00
_cell.angle_gamma   90.00
#
_symmetry.space_group_name_H-M   'P 1'
#
loop_
_entity.id
_entity.type
_entity.pdbx_description
1 polymer ?
#
loop_
_entity_poly.entity_id
_entity_poly.type
_entity_poly.pdbx_seq_one_letter_code
_entity_poly.pdbx_strand_id
1 'polypeptide(L)'
;LLESRGLGDVYKRQVENTGEPTNFSVPTGNFGDVYAGYLAKKMGLPINKLIVATNQNDILHRAISKGSYEAEKVSETISPSMDIQIASNFERLIFDLNNEDDKQTSLDMKNIKENGKYLIGDDKLNKIRENFLSASLSENETLEVIKKVYEKFSVVLDPHTAIGYGAFDKHNLRGNNIVLATAHPCKFPDAISKAINLKSDLPKELEFIL
;
A
#
# COMPACT_ATOMS: atom_id res chain seq x y z
N LEU A 1 24.18 3.00 -11.37
CA LEU A 1 23.16 2.52 -12.32
C LEU A 1 21.94 2.11 -11.52
N LEU A 2 20.96 3.01 -11.43
CA LEU A 2 19.59 2.67 -11.05
C LEU A 2 18.96 1.96 -12.25
N GLU A 3 19.19 0.66 -12.37
CA GLU A 3 18.37 -0.13 -13.26
C GLU A 3 16.94 -0.08 -12.74
N SER A 4 16.03 0.37 -13.59
CA SER A 4 14.59 0.27 -13.36
C SER A 4 14.24 -1.21 -13.27
N ARG A 5 14.26 -1.74 -12.06
CA ARG A 5 13.84 -3.12 -11.80
C ARG A 5 12.35 -3.15 -11.66
N GLY A 6 11.69 -4.08 -12.30
CA GLY A 6 10.26 -4.28 -12.16
C GLY A 6 9.89 -4.48 -10.68
N LEU A 7 8.72 -4.00 -10.26
CA LEU A 7 8.27 -4.11 -8.87
C LEU A 7 8.31 -5.54 -8.33
N GLY A 8 8.12 -6.55 -9.19
CA GLY A 8 8.26 -7.96 -8.83
C GLY A 8 9.65 -8.36 -8.32
N ASP A 9 10.73 -7.73 -8.81
CA ASP A 9 12.09 -8.02 -8.35
C ASP A 9 12.35 -7.54 -6.92
N VAL A 10 11.65 -6.49 -6.47
CA VAL A 10 11.71 -6.02 -5.08
C VAL A 10 11.24 -7.13 -4.14
N TYR A 11 10.08 -7.71 -4.42
CA TYR A 11 9.52 -8.81 -3.63
C TYR A 11 10.42 -10.04 -3.64
N LYS A 12 10.92 -10.43 -4.81
CA LYS A 12 11.81 -11.57 -4.97
C LYS A 12 13.04 -11.46 -4.07
N ARG A 13 13.75 -10.31 -4.12
CA ARG A 13 14.95 -10.09 -3.31
C ARG A 13 14.69 -10.13 -1.81
N GLN A 14 13.52 -9.69 -1.37
CA GLN A 14 13.17 -9.69 0.04
C GLN A 14 12.91 -11.10 0.58
N VAL A 15 12.48 -12.03 -0.26
CA VAL A 15 12.06 -13.39 0.15
C VAL A 15 13.15 -14.43 -0.04
N GLU A 16 14.03 -14.28 -1.02
CA GLU A 16 15.07 -15.29 -1.39
C GLU A 16 15.99 -15.68 -0.23
N ASN A 17 16.17 -14.83 0.76
CA ASN A 17 17.11 -15.06 1.88
C ASN A 17 16.45 -15.55 3.17
N THR A 18 15.14 -15.69 3.21
CA THR A 18 14.44 -16.00 4.48
C THR A 18 14.04 -17.46 4.64
N GLY A 19 13.82 -18.17 3.53
CA GLY A 19 13.32 -19.56 3.55
C GLY A 19 11.93 -19.73 4.16
N GLU A 20 11.34 -18.65 4.71
CA GLU A 20 10.08 -18.63 5.43
C GLU A 20 9.04 -17.76 4.69
N PRO A 21 7.75 -18.11 4.77
CA PRO A 21 6.68 -17.28 4.21
C PRO A 21 6.71 -15.87 4.80
N THR A 22 6.69 -14.88 3.94
CA THR A 22 6.88 -13.47 4.30
C THR A 22 5.62 -12.66 4.07
N ASN A 23 5.29 -11.80 5.02
CA ASN A 23 4.22 -10.81 4.90
C ASN A 23 4.80 -9.49 4.43
N PHE A 24 4.09 -8.82 3.54
CA PHE A 24 4.46 -7.47 3.08
C PHE A 24 3.38 -6.47 3.42
N SER A 25 3.77 -5.36 4.05
CA SER A 25 2.90 -4.18 4.16
C SER A 25 3.31 -3.14 3.13
N VAL A 26 2.35 -2.76 2.30
CA VAL A 26 2.58 -1.96 1.10
C VAL A 26 1.79 -0.67 1.19
N PRO A 27 2.45 0.50 1.31
CA PRO A 27 1.79 1.80 1.15
C PRO A 27 1.11 1.85 -0.22
N THR A 28 -0.22 1.96 -0.24
CA THR A 28 -0.98 1.71 -1.45
C THR A 28 -1.90 2.88 -1.81
N GLY A 29 -1.64 3.50 -2.96
CA GLY A 29 -2.57 4.36 -3.67
C GLY A 29 -3.21 3.60 -4.83
N ASN A 30 -2.59 3.64 -6.01
CA ASN A 30 -3.12 3.06 -7.25
C ASN A 30 -3.08 1.53 -7.37
N PHE A 31 -2.74 0.80 -6.32
CA PHE A 31 -2.71 -0.66 -6.28
C PHE A 31 -1.61 -1.32 -7.14
N GLY A 32 -0.74 -0.56 -7.79
CA GLY A 32 0.26 -1.10 -8.72
C GLY A 32 1.32 -1.95 -8.04
N ASP A 33 1.93 -1.43 -6.98
CA ASP A 33 3.00 -2.10 -6.23
C ASP A 33 2.49 -3.38 -5.54
N VAL A 34 1.41 -3.29 -4.80
CA VAL A 34 0.84 -4.46 -4.12
C VAL A 34 0.34 -5.53 -5.09
N TYR A 35 -0.14 -5.13 -6.28
CA TYR A 35 -0.50 -6.08 -7.34
C TYR A 35 0.72 -6.80 -7.91
N ALA A 36 1.88 -6.12 -8.03
CA ALA A 36 3.13 -6.77 -8.42
C ALA A 36 3.55 -7.84 -7.40
N GLY A 37 3.37 -7.57 -6.10
CA GLY A 37 3.56 -8.58 -5.04
C GLY A 37 2.62 -9.78 -5.17
N TYR A 38 1.36 -9.52 -5.52
CA TYR A 38 0.38 -10.58 -5.78
C TYR A 38 0.76 -11.45 -6.99
N LEU A 39 1.23 -10.85 -8.07
CA LEU A 39 1.75 -11.58 -9.23
C LEU A 39 2.98 -12.41 -8.85
N ALA A 40 3.91 -11.85 -8.09
CA ALA A 40 5.08 -12.56 -7.61
C ALA A 40 4.68 -13.80 -6.78
N LYS A 41 3.65 -13.68 -5.92
CA LYS A 41 3.06 -14.82 -5.20
C LYS A 41 2.47 -15.86 -6.16
N LYS A 42 1.70 -15.45 -7.17
CA LYS A 42 1.18 -16.36 -8.21
C LYS A 42 2.30 -17.08 -8.98
N MET A 43 3.46 -16.43 -9.14
CA MET A 43 4.66 -17.02 -9.76
C MET A 43 5.44 -17.95 -8.83
N GLY A 44 4.97 -18.19 -7.60
CA GLY A 44 5.54 -19.15 -6.67
C GLY A 44 6.45 -18.58 -5.57
N LEU A 45 6.53 -17.26 -5.42
CA LEU A 45 7.23 -16.69 -4.27
C LEU A 45 6.47 -17.00 -2.96
N PRO A 46 7.16 -17.37 -1.87
CA PRO A 46 6.55 -17.76 -0.61
C PRO A 46 6.04 -16.53 0.17
N ILE A 47 5.15 -15.78 -0.44
CA ILE A 47 4.45 -14.65 0.17
C ILE A 47 3.23 -15.18 0.92
N ASN A 48 3.12 -14.88 2.21
CA ASN A 48 1.96 -15.25 3.00
C ASN A 48 0.81 -14.26 2.79
N LYS A 49 0.97 -13.03 3.27
CA LYS A 49 -0.04 -11.97 3.16
C LYS A 49 0.55 -10.68 2.59
N LEU A 50 -0.28 -9.97 1.84
CA LEU A 50 -0.05 -8.60 1.38
C LEU A 50 -1.00 -7.67 2.13
N ILE A 51 -0.48 -6.71 2.86
CA ILE A 51 -1.27 -5.72 3.58
C ILE A 51 -1.38 -4.47 2.71
N VAL A 52 -2.58 -4.16 2.28
CA VAL A 52 -2.91 -2.92 1.57
C VAL A 52 -3.07 -1.81 2.60
N ALA A 53 -2.06 -0.97 2.71
CA ALA A 53 -2.03 0.14 3.65
C ALA A 53 -2.47 1.42 2.97
N THR A 54 -3.54 2.05 3.46
CA THR A 54 -4.09 3.29 2.91
C THR A 54 -4.05 4.42 3.95
N ASN A 55 -4.08 5.67 3.48
CA ASN A 55 -4.43 6.79 4.34
C ASN A 55 -5.96 6.87 4.51
N GLN A 56 -6.48 8.02 4.97
CA GLN A 56 -7.91 8.24 5.14
C GLN A 56 -8.70 8.23 3.81
N ASN A 57 -8.04 8.28 2.66
CA ASN A 57 -8.63 7.98 1.36
C ASN A 57 -8.65 6.46 1.16
N ASP A 58 -9.57 5.80 1.81
CA ASP A 58 -9.52 4.39 2.16
C ASP A 58 -10.31 3.45 1.25
N ILE A 59 -10.58 3.83 0.02
CA ILE A 59 -11.40 3.05 -0.92
C ILE A 59 -10.96 1.59 -1.03
N LEU A 60 -9.64 1.33 -1.09
CA LEU A 60 -9.10 -0.03 -1.16
C LEU A 60 -9.28 -0.79 0.15
N HIS A 61 -9.14 -0.12 1.30
CA HIS A 61 -9.42 -0.73 2.59
C HIS A 61 -10.90 -1.12 2.70
N ARG A 62 -11.83 -0.26 2.29
CA ARG A 62 -13.28 -0.57 2.26
C ARG A 62 -13.59 -1.71 1.30
N ALA A 63 -12.95 -1.74 0.13
CA ALA A 63 -13.10 -2.83 -0.82
C ALA A 63 -12.71 -4.19 -0.23
N ILE A 64 -11.56 -4.28 0.43
CA ILE A 64 -11.03 -5.53 1.00
C ILE A 64 -11.76 -5.92 2.29
N SER A 65 -12.03 -4.94 3.16
CA SER A 65 -12.65 -5.20 4.48
C SER A 65 -14.16 -5.40 4.42
N LYS A 66 -14.86 -4.67 3.54
CA LYS A 66 -16.34 -4.63 3.50
C LYS A 66 -16.90 -5.06 2.14
N GLY A 67 -16.08 -5.28 1.12
CA GLY A 67 -16.56 -5.56 -0.24
C GLY A 67 -17.15 -4.33 -0.97
N SER A 68 -16.95 -3.13 -0.43
CA SER A 68 -17.48 -1.89 -1.01
C SER A 68 -16.36 -1.07 -1.65
N TYR A 69 -16.30 -1.07 -2.97
CA TYR A 69 -15.46 -0.15 -3.74
C TYR A 69 -16.32 1.02 -4.22
N GLU A 70 -16.35 2.10 -3.44
CA GLU A 70 -17.20 3.26 -3.66
C GLU A 70 -16.39 4.53 -3.50
N ALA A 71 -16.35 5.35 -4.55
CA ALA A 71 -15.61 6.60 -4.56
C ALA A 71 -16.26 7.62 -3.61
N GLU A 72 -15.44 8.26 -2.79
CA GLU A 72 -15.82 9.35 -1.90
C GLU A 72 -15.07 10.62 -2.30
N LYS A 73 -15.31 11.72 -1.59
CA LYS A 73 -14.53 12.94 -1.78
C LYS A 73 -13.08 12.70 -1.33
N VAL A 74 -12.12 13.05 -2.18
CA VAL A 74 -10.70 13.01 -1.83
C VAL A 74 -10.41 14.03 -0.74
N SER A 75 -9.69 13.62 0.29
CA SER A 75 -9.13 14.48 1.33
C SER A 75 -7.63 14.64 1.10
N GLU A 76 -7.16 15.87 1.07
CA GLU A 76 -5.71 16.15 1.01
C GLU A 76 -5.05 15.73 2.33
N THR A 77 -3.89 15.05 2.24
CA THR A 77 -3.16 14.54 3.39
C THR A 77 -1.65 14.76 3.27
N ILE A 78 -0.92 14.47 4.36
CA ILE A 78 0.55 14.46 4.37
C ILE A 78 1.17 13.32 3.54
N SER A 79 0.36 12.42 2.98
CA SER A 79 0.78 11.32 2.09
C SER A 79 0.12 11.44 0.70
N PRO A 80 0.43 12.49 -0.07
CA PRO A 80 -0.34 12.89 -1.25
C PRO A 80 -0.41 11.85 -2.37
N SER A 81 0.57 10.94 -2.47
CA SER A 81 0.54 9.87 -3.48
C SER A 81 -0.58 8.84 -3.22
N MET A 82 -1.19 8.88 -2.04
CA MET A 82 -2.29 8.01 -1.64
C MET A 82 -3.65 8.75 -1.61
N ASP A 83 -3.69 10.05 -1.98
CA ASP A 83 -4.89 10.88 -1.99
C ASP A 83 -5.71 10.61 -3.23
N ILE A 84 -6.26 9.42 -3.31
CA ILE A 84 -7.08 8.93 -4.42
C ILE A 84 -8.33 8.21 -3.92
N GLN A 85 -9.36 8.24 -4.75
CA GLN A 85 -10.61 7.49 -4.53
C GLN A 85 -10.97 6.57 -5.72
N ILE A 86 -10.03 6.38 -6.67
CA ILE A 86 -10.11 5.36 -7.71
C ILE A 86 -8.69 4.86 -7.95
N ALA A 87 -8.46 3.57 -7.66
CA ALA A 87 -7.18 2.91 -7.85
C ALA A 87 -7.11 2.27 -9.24
N SER A 88 -6.34 2.87 -10.16
CA SER A 88 -6.30 2.49 -11.57
C SER A 88 -5.86 1.04 -11.85
N ASN A 89 -5.08 0.43 -10.95
CA ASN A 89 -4.63 -0.95 -11.11
C ASN A 89 -5.53 -1.98 -10.40
N PHE A 90 -6.55 -1.55 -9.67
CA PHE A 90 -7.47 -2.48 -9.00
C PHE A 90 -8.30 -3.28 -10.02
N GLU A 91 -8.53 -2.72 -11.20
CA GLU A 91 -9.12 -3.41 -12.35
C GLU A 91 -8.44 -4.73 -12.67
N ARG A 92 -7.11 -4.80 -12.55
CA ARG A 92 -6.33 -6.02 -12.81
C ARG A 92 -6.69 -7.14 -11.84
N LEU A 93 -6.91 -6.81 -10.57
CA LEU A 93 -7.39 -7.79 -9.60
C LEU A 93 -8.83 -8.22 -9.89
N ILE A 94 -9.70 -7.29 -10.29
CA ILE A 94 -11.08 -7.61 -10.68
C ILE A 94 -11.09 -8.55 -11.90
N PHE A 95 -10.23 -8.32 -12.89
CA PHE A 95 -10.07 -9.20 -14.05
C PHE A 95 -9.68 -10.62 -13.64
N ASP A 96 -8.71 -10.75 -12.76
CA ASP A 96 -8.28 -12.05 -12.21
C ASP A 96 -9.41 -12.75 -11.43
N LEU A 97 -10.16 -12.01 -10.62
CA LEU A 97 -11.31 -12.53 -9.87
C LEU A 97 -12.50 -12.91 -10.76
N ASN A 98 -12.59 -12.33 -11.94
CA ASN A 98 -13.54 -12.69 -12.98
C ASN A 98 -13.08 -13.90 -13.82
N ASN A 99 -12.00 -14.59 -13.42
CA ASN A 99 -11.37 -15.67 -14.19
C ASN A 99 -10.96 -15.23 -15.61
N GLU A 100 -10.41 -14.02 -15.71
CA GLU A 100 -9.92 -13.40 -16.95
C GLU A 100 -11.03 -13.14 -18.00
N ASP A 101 -12.29 -13.01 -17.54
CA ASP A 101 -13.42 -12.62 -18.39
C ASP A 101 -13.39 -11.10 -18.62
N ASP A 102 -13.00 -10.70 -19.84
CA ASP A 102 -12.89 -9.31 -20.28
C ASP A 102 -14.26 -8.62 -20.36
N LYS A 103 -15.31 -9.33 -20.74
CA LYS A 103 -16.68 -8.78 -20.85
C LYS A 103 -17.24 -8.47 -19.48
N GLN A 104 -17.12 -9.41 -18.54
CA GLN A 104 -17.58 -9.19 -17.17
C GLN A 104 -16.76 -8.06 -16.50
N THR A 105 -15.45 -8.03 -16.70
CA THR A 105 -14.60 -6.97 -16.16
C THR A 105 -14.96 -5.60 -16.74
N SER A 106 -15.21 -5.53 -18.05
CA SER A 106 -15.65 -4.29 -18.69
C SER A 106 -17.00 -3.79 -18.14
N LEU A 107 -17.93 -4.69 -17.84
CA LEU A 107 -19.22 -4.36 -17.20
C LEU A 107 -18.99 -3.84 -15.77
N ASP A 108 -18.16 -4.50 -14.98
CA ASP A 108 -17.82 -4.09 -13.61
C ASP A 108 -17.17 -2.69 -13.61
N MET A 109 -16.20 -2.44 -14.52
CA MET A 109 -15.55 -1.14 -14.66
C MET A 109 -16.52 -0.04 -15.14
N LYS A 110 -17.41 -0.36 -16.04
CA LYS A 110 -18.47 0.55 -16.49
C LYS A 110 -19.38 0.95 -15.33
N ASN A 111 -19.78 0.00 -14.50
CA ASN A 111 -20.59 0.25 -13.31
C ASN A 111 -19.87 1.20 -12.33
N ILE A 112 -18.57 0.99 -12.11
CA ILE A 112 -17.77 1.90 -11.28
C ILE A 112 -17.78 3.32 -11.86
N LYS A 113 -17.57 3.44 -13.17
CA LYS A 113 -17.51 4.74 -13.85
C LYS A 113 -18.84 5.49 -13.84
N GLU A 114 -19.96 4.77 -14.05
CA GLU A 114 -21.30 5.36 -14.18
C GLU A 114 -21.95 5.61 -12.81
N ASN A 115 -21.74 4.71 -11.85
CA ASN A 115 -22.42 4.74 -10.56
C ASN A 115 -21.49 5.09 -9.39
N GLY A 116 -20.17 5.27 -9.62
CA GLY A 116 -19.18 5.53 -8.59
C GLY A 116 -18.98 4.39 -7.60
N LYS A 117 -19.57 3.21 -7.86
CA LYS A 117 -19.66 2.12 -6.89
C LYS A 117 -19.59 0.74 -7.56
N TYR A 118 -18.89 -0.17 -6.88
CA TYR A 118 -18.87 -1.60 -7.20
C TYR A 118 -18.93 -2.42 -5.89
N LEU A 119 -19.90 -3.32 -5.81
CA LEU A 119 -20.01 -4.24 -4.69
C LEU A 119 -19.37 -5.59 -5.08
N ILE A 120 -18.37 -5.95 -4.30
CA ILE A 120 -17.64 -7.21 -4.46
C ILE A 120 -18.47 -8.30 -3.77
N GLY A 121 -18.94 -9.26 -4.53
CA GLY A 121 -19.70 -10.41 -3.98
C GLY A 121 -18.83 -11.26 -3.03
N ASP A 122 -19.49 -11.95 -2.10
CA ASP A 122 -18.83 -12.69 -1.00
C ASP A 122 -17.78 -13.70 -1.51
N ASP A 123 -18.04 -14.41 -2.60
CA ASP A 123 -17.10 -15.39 -3.16
C ASP A 123 -15.80 -14.71 -3.62
N LYS A 124 -15.89 -13.58 -4.30
CA LYS A 124 -14.73 -12.79 -4.72
C LYS A 124 -14.02 -12.17 -3.52
N LEU A 125 -14.78 -11.67 -2.56
CA LEU A 125 -14.24 -11.07 -1.35
C LEU A 125 -13.46 -12.08 -0.51
N ASN A 126 -13.92 -13.32 -0.41
CA ASN A 126 -13.20 -14.40 0.25
C ASN A 126 -11.87 -14.69 -0.46
N LYS A 127 -11.86 -14.80 -1.80
CA LYS A 127 -10.63 -14.96 -2.59
C LYS A 127 -9.63 -13.81 -2.39
N ILE A 128 -10.12 -12.57 -2.31
CA ILE A 128 -9.27 -11.41 -1.98
C ILE A 128 -8.61 -11.61 -0.62
N ARG A 129 -9.39 -11.95 0.41
CA ARG A 129 -8.93 -12.10 1.79
C ARG A 129 -7.98 -13.27 2.02
N GLU A 130 -7.94 -14.25 1.13
CA GLU A 130 -6.91 -15.30 1.14
C GLU A 130 -5.50 -14.71 0.96
N ASN A 131 -5.37 -13.65 0.19
CA ASN A 131 -4.10 -13.06 -0.19
C ASN A 131 -3.84 -11.71 0.48
N PHE A 132 -4.89 -10.92 0.67
CA PHE A 132 -4.79 -9.54 1.12
C PHE A 132 -5.41 -9.32 2.49
N LEU A 133 -4.75 -8.49 3.27
CA LEU A 133 -5.29 -7.78 4.42
C LEU A 133 -5.28 -6.28 4.10
N SER A 134 -5.95 -5.48 4.90
CA SER A 134 -5.91 -4.04 4.70
C SER A 134 -6.10 -3.26 5.99
N ALA A 135 -5.51 -2.08 6.06
CA ALA A 135 -5.79 -1.12 7.12
C ALA A 135 -5.68 0.30 6.57
N SER A 136 -6.41 1.21 7.20
CA SER A 136 -6.33 2.64 6.95
C SER A 136 -5.78 3.35 8.19
N LEU A 137 -4.99 4.40 7.99
CA LEU A 137 -4.50 5.30 9.02
C LEU A 137 -4.99 6.72 8.76
N SER A 138 -5.43 7.37 9.82
CA SER A 138 -5.63 8.81 9.83
C SER A 138 -4.30 9.55 9.82
N GLU A 139 -4.33 10.86 9.54
CA GLU A 139 -3.16 11.71 9.57
C GLU A 139 -2.49 11.73 10.96
N ASN A 140 -3.30 11.80 12.02
CA ASN A 140 -2.78 11.78 13.38
C ASN A 140 -2.09 10.45 13.72
N GLU A 141 -2.71 9.31 13.37
CA GLU A 141 -2.08 8.00 13.56
C GLU A 141 -0.75 7.90 12.78
N THR A 142 -0.71 8.47 11.57
CA THR A 142 0.51 8.50 10.74
C THR A 142 1.65 9.28 11.41
N LEU A 143 1.34 10.46 11.96
CA LEU A 143 2.32 11.28 12.71
C LEU A 143 2.81 10.56 13.98
N GLU A 144 1.90 9.90 14.70
CA GLU A 144 2.26 9.09 15.88
C GLU A 144 3.18 7.92 15.53
N VAL A 145 2.95 7.26 14.39
CA VAL A 145 3.83 6.18 13.90
C VAL A 145 5.22 6.72 13.59
N ILE A 146 5.34 7.85 12.90
CA ILE A 146 6.64 8.49 12.61
C ILE A 146 7.39 8.75 13.93
N LYS A 147 6.70 9.35 14.89
CA LYS A 147 7.26 9.65 16.22
C LYS A 147 7.70 8.39 16.96
N LYS A 148 6.82 7.39 17.07
CA LYS A 148 7.08 6.10 17.74
C LYS A 148 8.31 5.38 17.17
N VAL A 149 8.41 5.33 15.83
CA VAL A 149 9.53 4.66 15.15
C VAL A 149 10.82 5.44 15.37
N TYR A 150 10.78 6.76 15.30
CA TYR A 150 11.94 7.59 15.58
C TYR A 150 12.45 7.43 17.02
N GLU A 151 11.56 7.51 18.00
CA GLU A 151 11.92 7.36 19.43
C GLU A 151 12.49 5.98 19.73
N LYS A 152 11.99 4.94 19.08
CA LYS A 152 12.40 3.55 19.35
C LYS A 152 13.65 3.11 18.59
N PHE A 153 13.80 3.56 17.36
CA PHE A 153 14.82 3.03 16.44
C PHE A 153 15.75 4.10 15.86
N SER A 154 15.53 5.39 16.16
CA SER A 154 16.23 6.52 15.54
C SER A 154 16.14 6.55 14.02
N VAL A 155 15.04 6.00 13.45
CA VAL A 155 14.74 5.96 12.03
C VAL A 155 13.61 6.92 11.72
N VAL A 156 13.83 7.82 10.76
CA VAL A 156 12.79 8.74 10.26
C VAL A 156 12.08 8.08 9.09
N LEU A 157 10.79 7.83 9.23
CA LEU A 157 9.95 7.35 8.14
C LEU A 157 9.30 8.52 7.40
N ASP A 158 9.16 8.39 6.08
CA ASP A 158 8.24 9.26 5.35
C ASP A 158 6.77 8.89 5.64
N PRO A 159 5.80 9.79 5.39
CA PRO A 159 4.40 9.54 5.73
C PRO A 159 3.80 8.29 5.07
N HIS A 160 4.22 7.94 3.83
CA HIS A 160 3.70 6.76 3.14
C HIS A 160 4.22 5.48 3.79
N THR A 161 5.53 5.42 4.05
CA THR A 161 6.15 4.28 4.75
C THR A 161 5.59 4.14 6.17
N ALA A 162 5.31 5.25 6.85
CA ALA A 162 4.69 5.24 8.17
C ALA A 162 3.27 4.62 8.14
N ILE A 163 2.49 4.88 7.10
CA ILE A 163 1.19 4.23 6.90
C ILE A 163 1.36 2.72 6.71
N GLY A 164 2.35 2.30 5.92
CA GLY A 164 2.70 0.89 5.77
C GLY A 164 3.05 0.22 7.10
N TYR A 165 3.87 0.88 7.92
CA TYR A 165 4.26 0.39 9.24
C TYR A 165 3.05 0.30 10.19
N GLY A 166 2.26 1.35 10.29
CA GLY A 166 1.10 1.37 11.18
C GLY A 166 -0.01 0.40 10.74
N ALA A 167 -0.19 0.20 9.43
CA ALA A 167 -1.10 -0.82 8.91
C ALA A 167 -0.65 -2.23 9.30
N PHE A 168 0.65 -2.50 9.23
CA PHE A 168 1.21 -3.76 9.71
C PHE A 168 0.98 -3.95 11.22
N ASP A 169 1.22 -2.91 12.03
CA ASP A 169 1.07 -2.94 13.51
C ASP A 169 -0.40 -3.26 13.92
N LYS A 170 -1.38 -2.96 13.07
CA LYS A 170 -2.81 -3.33 13.28
C LYS A 170 -3.11 -4.81 13.05
N HIS A 171 -2.16 -5.57 12.44
CA HIS A 171 -2.30 -6.99 12.16
C HIS A 171 -1.24 -7.78 12.93
N ASN A 172 -1.65 -8.66 13.81
CA ASN A 172 -0.72 -9.49 14.60
C ASN A 172 -0.28 -10.73 13.77
N LEU A 173 0.54 -10.51 12.74
CA LEU A 173 1.01 -11.56 11.85
C LEU A 173 2.31 -12.21 12.38
N ARG A 174 2.35 -13.53 12.30
CA ARG A 174 3.56 -14.30 12.59
C ARG A 174 4.44 -14.43 11.34
N GLY A 175 5.72 -14.69 11.54
CA GLY A 175 6.72 -14.91 10.49
C GLY A 175 7.50 -13.64 10.13
N ASN A 176 8.15 -13.67 8.97
CA ASN A 176 8.90 -12.54 8.46
C ASN A 176 7.96 -11.44 7.98
N ASN A 177 8.22 -10.22 8.42
CA ASN A 177 7.36 -9.08 8.13
C ASN A 177 8.19 -7.94 7.54
N ILE A 178 7.81 -7.50 6.35
CA ILE A 178 8.51 -6.46 5.59
C ILE A 178 7.53 -5.32 5.32
N VAL A 179 7.95 -4.11 5.64
CA VAL A 179 7.24 -2.89 5.25
C VAL A 179 8.01 -2.23 4.11
N LEU A 180 7.35 -1.99 2.99
CA LEU A 180 8.00 -1.34 1.87
C LEU A 180 8.20 0.15 2.13
N ALA A 181 9.44 0.61 1.99
CA ALA A 181 9.78 2.03 2.02
C ALA A 181 9.65 2.62 0.62
N THR A 182 8.67 3.50 0.42
CA THR A 182 8.28 3.96 -0.92
C THR A 182 8.69 5.40 -1.22
N ALA A 183 9.15 6.15 -0.21
CA ALA A 183 9.63 7.52 -0.38
C ALA A 183 10.73 7.86 0.63
N HIS A 184 11.37 9.01 0.43
CA HIS A 184 12.36 9.53 1.36
C HIS A 184 11.76 10.65 2.23
N PRO A 185 12.05 10.71 3.55
CA PRO A 185 11.50 11.71 4.47
C PRO A 185 11.73 13.16 4.04
N CYS A 186 12.86 13.46 3.40
CA CYS A 186 13.18 14.82 2.94
C CYS A 186 12.16 15.41 1.94
N LYS A 187 11.35 14.57 1.32
CA LYS A 187 10.26 15.04 0.42
C LYS A 187 9.07 15.62 1.20
N PHE A 188 9.00 15.38 2.50
CA PHE A 188 7.87 15.75 3.36
C PHE A 188 8.32 16.48 4.62
N PRO A 189 9.11 17.58 4.51
CA PRO A 189 9.75 18.24 5.64
C PRO A 189 8.75 18.73 6.69
N ASP A 190 7.57 19.22 6.26
CA ASP A 190 6.55 19.72 7.16
C ASP A 190 5.92 18.59 8.00
N ALA A 191 5.64 17.44 7.40
CA ALA A 191 5.12 16.28 8.11
C ALA A 191 6.14 15.76 9.13
N ILE A 192 7.42 15.69 8.76
CA ILE A 192 8.49 15.26 9.66
C ILE A 192 8.66 16.26 10.81
N SER A 193 8.70 17.55 10.51
CA SER A 193 8.78 18.60 11.54
C SER A 193 7.60 18.53 12.51
N LYS A 194 6.38 18.32 11.99
CA LYS A 194 5.17 18.18 12.81
C LYS A 194 5.20 16.93 13.71
N ALA A 195 5.78 15.84 13.23
CA ALA A 195 5.83 14.57 13.97
C ALA A 195 6.91 14.54 15.05
N ILE A 196 8.13 15.00 14.75
CA ILE A 196 9.32 14.81 15.60
C ILE A 196 10.12 16.08 15.85
N ASN A 197 9.65 17.24 15.41
CA ASN A 197 10.31 18.54 15.54
C ASN A 197 11.75 18.57 14.97
N LEU A 198 12.01 17.80 13.93
CA LEU A 198 13.27 17.77 13.20
C LEU A 198 13.06 18.22 11.76
N LYS A 199 14.09 18.83 11.17
CA LYS A 199 14.16 19.00 9.72
C LYS A 199 14.84 17.77 9.14
N SER A 200 14.22 17.17 8.12
CA SER A 200 14.86 16.11 7.35
C SER A 200 15.78 16.74 6.31
N ASP A 201 17.08 16.54 6.45
CA ASP A 201 18.07 17.06 5.50
C ASP A 201 18.00 16.28 4.18
N LEU A 202 18.35 16.97 3.08
CA LEU A 202 18.55 16.30 1.80
C LEU A 202 19.75 15.32 1.92
N PRO A 203 19.65 14.13 1.30
CA PRO A 203 20.83 13.30 1.12
C PRO A 203 21.94 14.09 0.41
N LYS A 204 23.19 13.90 0.85
CA LYS A 204 24.35 14.62 0.28
C LYS A 204 24.45 14.47 -1.24
N GLU A 205 24.04 13.32 -1.74
CA GLU A 205 24.03 13.00 -3.17
C GLU A 205 23.00 13.84 -3.96
N LEU A 206 22.07 14.52 -3.28
CA LEU A 206 21.02 15.34 -3.88
C LEU A 206 21.18 16.84 -3.57
N GLU A 207 22.21 17.26 -2.84
CA GLU A 207 22.46 18.67 -2.49
C GLU A 207 22.63 19.58 -3.72
N PHE A 208 23.01 19.00 -4.86
CA PHE A 208 23.14 19.74 -6.13
C PHE A 208 21.80 20.19 -6.75
N ILE A 209 20.66 19.75 -6.19
CA ILE A 209 19.31 20.11 -6.68
C ILE A 209 18.85 21.45 -6.09
N LEU A 210 19.48 21.92 -5.02
CA LEU A 210 19.22 23.21 -4.37
C LEU A 210 20.06 24.29 -5.00
#